data_1131693d61e2ad323b9ed1699afc6381
#
_entry.id   1131693d61e2ad323b9ed1699afc6381
#
_cell.length_a   1.000
_cell.length_b   1.000
_cell.length_c   1.000
_cell.angle_alpha   90.00
_cell.angle_beta   90.00
_cell.angle_gamma   90.00
#
_symmetry.space_group_name_H-M   'P 1'
#
loop_
_entity.id
_entity.type
_entity.pdbx_description
1 polymer ?
#
loop_
_entity_poly.entity_id
_entity_poly.type
_entity_poly.pdbx_seq_one_letter_code
_entity_poly.pdbx_strand_id
1 'polypeptide(L)'
;MATAGYRLAAALAILIAAGTTAAGWQGGRTTGTAPAVVPVASPSGGASQPARPTTSLELRMLSARAAQDVAATPTLLRPATQAPARPTLAALAAAARKACPAAATACVDLKDHLTWLQARGRITYGPVAMEPGTPGTSDATPRGTFHVTWKAGPGYMSNEYHEPMPWAVFFINGVAFHGGSLTKHSHGCVHLAIGNARYYHDHLPVGAEVVVF
;
A
#
# COMPACT_ATOMS: atom_id res chain seq x y z
N MET A 1 23.68 -49.95 36.67
CA MET A 1 24.40 -49.23 37.72
C MET A 1 25.00 -47.96 37.11
N ALA A 2 24.54 -46.79 37.51
CA ALA A 2 25.14 -45.45 37.46
C ALA A 2 23.99 -44.43 37.29
N THR A 3 23.63 -43.94 38.27
CA THR A 3 23.43 -42.77 39.12
C THR A 3 23.16 -41.45 38.40
N ALA A 4 21.96 -40.99 38.70
CA ALA A 4 21.41 -39.65 38.42
C ALA A 4 22.24 -38.50 39.01
N GLY A 5 22.38 -37.42 38.26
CA GLY A 5 22.95 -36.17 38.72
C GLY A 5 22.00 -35.01 38.42
N TYR A 6 21.09 -34.72 39.34
CA TYR A 6 20.32 -33.47 39.37
C TYR A 6 21.22 -32.33 39.81
N ARG A 7 21.37 -31.27 39.01
CA ARG A 7 21.91 -30.01 39.49
C ARG A 7 20.80 -28.95 39.49
N LEU A 8 20.38 -28.59 40.70
CA LEU A 8 19.59 -27.39 40.99
C LEU A 8 20.42 -26.17 40.62
N ALA A 9 19.86 -25.28 39.83
CA ALA A 9 20.38 -23.92 39.63
C ALA A 9 19.38 -22.95 40.27
N ALA A 10 19.92 -22.16 41.23
CA ALA A 10 19.23 -21.24 42.11
C ALA A 10 18.60 -20.05 41.35
N ALA A 11 17.38 -19.72 41.75
CA ALA A 11 16.71 -18.48 41.35
C ALA A 11 17.32 -17.31 42.13
N LEU A 12 17.84 -16.31 41.42
CA LEU A 12 18.26 -15.04 42.01
C LEU A 12 17.13 -14.01 41.78
N ALA A 13 16.40 -13.71 42.82
CA ALA A 13 15.40 -12.66 42.84
C ALA A 13 16.10 -11.31 43.05
N ILE A 14 16.05 -10.41 42.07
CA ILE A 14 16.49 -9.03 42.21
C ILE A 14 15.25 -8.17 42.48
N LEU A 15 15.14 -7.71 43.73
CA LEU A 15 14.21 -6.65 44.13
C LEU A 15 14.78 -5.30 43.67
N ILE A 16 14.07 -4.64 42.74
CA ILE A 16 14.35 -3.25 42.40
C ILE A 16 13.28 -2.38 43.05
N ALA A 17 13.77 -1.53 43.95
CA ALA A 17 12.98 -0.56 44.73
C ALA A 17 12.38 0.52 43.79
N ALA A 18 11.11 0.81 44.03
CA ALA A 18 10.38 1.92 43.41
C ALA A 18 10.88 3.26 43.97
N GLY A 19 11.46 4.06 43.08
CA GLY A 19 11.75 5.48 43.36
C GLY A 19 10.71 6.35 42.62
N THR A 20 9.73 6.87 43.33
CA THR A 20 8.78 7.87 42.84
C THR A 20 9.41 9.26 42.94
N THR A 21 9.77 9.89 41.86
CA THR A 21 9.98 11.32 41.80
C THR A 21 8.90 11.96 40.93
N ALA A 22 7.94 12.58 41.62
CA ALA A 22 6.95 13.46 41.00
C ALA A 22 7.65 14.78 40.62
N ALA A 23 7.89 15.01 39.34
CA ALA A 23 8.24 16.31 38.80
C ALA A 23 6.95 17.01 38.36
N GLY A 24 6.55 18.04 39.09
CA GLY A 24 5.40 18.88 38.74
C GLY A 24 5.65 19.69 37.50
N TRP A 25 4.81 19.50 36.50
CA TRP A 25 4.72 20.38 35.33
C TRP A 25 3.76 21.53 35.62
N GLN A 26 4.32 22.72 35.82
CA GLN A 26 3.54 23.98 35.85
C GLN A 26 3.14 24.33 34.44
N GLY A 27 1.83 24.35 34.19
CA GLY A 27 1.25 24.75 32.90
C GLY A 27 1.46 26.23 32.62
N GLY A 28 2.32 26.53 31.66
CA GLY A 28 2.37 27.83 31.02
C GLY A 28 1.18 27.99 30.08
N ARG A 29 0.22 28.84 30.42
CA ARG A 29 -0.83 29.28 29.48
C ARG A 29 -0.20 30.30 28.51
N THR A 30 0.14 29.88 27.32
CA THR A 30 0.40 30.80 26.23
C THR A 30 -0.94 31.11 25.56
N THR A 31 -1.40 32.37 25.70
CA THR A 31 -2.50 32.92 24.91
C THR A 31 -2.03 33.05 23.48
N GLY A 32 -2.25 32.01 22.67
CA GLY A 32 -2.03 32.09 21.23
C GLY A 32 -3.20 32.79 20.57
N THR A 33 -2.95 34.00 20.05
CA THR A 33 -3.84 34.74 19.17
C THR A 33 -4.15 33.89 17.94
N ALA A 34 -5.41 33.58 17.69
CA ALA A 34 -5.86 32.87 16.49
C ALA A 34 -5.54 33.72 15.24
N PRO A 35 -5.01 33.11 14.18
CA PRO A 35 -4.85 33.82 12.92
C PRO A 35 -6.22 34.10 12.31
N ALA A 36 -6.39 35.36 11.86
CA ALA A 36 -7.59 35.84 11.21
C ALA A 36 -7.89 35.02 9.95
N VAL A 37 -9.11 34.50 9.87
CA VAL A 37 -9.66 33.89 8.68
C VAL A 37 -9.88 34.97 7.64
N VAL A 38 -9.08 34.94 6.57
CA VAL A 38 -9.27 35.80 5.40
C VAL A 38 -10.42 35.18 4.58
N PRO A 39 -11.50 35.91 4.29
CA PRO A 39 -12.56 35.42 3.42
C PRO A 39 -12.02 35.29 1.98
N VAL A 40 -12.00 34.10 1.45
CA VAL A 40 -11.73 33.82 0.03
C VAL A 40 -12.94 34.30 -0.75
N ALA A 41 -12.75 35.36 -1.56
CA ALA A 41 -13.76 35.83 -2.51
C ALA A 41 -14.04 34.74 -3.55
N SER A 42 -15.28 34.32 -3.68
CA SER A 42 -15.75 33.47 -4.76
C SER A 42 -15.63 34.20 -6.10
N PRO A 43 -15.01 33.63 -7.13
CA PRO A 43 -15.08 34.19 -8.45
C PRO A 43 -16.51 33.98 -9.01
N SER A 44 -17.24 35.10 -9.20
CA SER A 44 -18.46 35.13 -9.98
C SER A 44 -18.12 34.92 -11.46
N GLY A 45 -17.92 33.68 -11.86
CA GLY A 45 -17.82 33.31 -13.26
C GLY A 45 -19.21 33.20 -13.84
N GLY A 46 -19.68 34.25 -14.52
CA GLY A 46 -20.87 34.23 -15.34
C GLY A 46 -20.69 33.22 -16.49
N ALA A 47 -21.22 32.00 -16.36
CA ALA A 47 -21.37 31.11 -17.47
C ALA A 47 -22.51 31.64 -18.36
N SER A 48 -22.14 32.24 -19.48
CA SER A 48 -23.08 32.56 -20.56
C SER A 48 -23.68 31.27 -21.07
N GLN A 49 -24.95 31.03 -20.74
CA GLN A 49 -25.73 29.95 -21.33
C GLN A 49 -25.92 30.25 -22.82
N PRO A 50 -25.66 29.28 -23.73
CA PRO A 50 -26.01 29.45 -25.14
C PRO A 50 -27.52 29.65 -25.26
N ALA A 51 -27.93 30.70 -25.98
CA ALA A 51 -29.32 31.05 -26.26
C ALA A 51 -30.06 29.84 -26.88
N ARG A 52 -31.20 29.47 -26.31
CA ARG A 52 -32.08 28.47 -26.89
C ARG A 52 -32.66 29.01 -28.20
N PRO A 53 -32.68 28.22 -29.27
CA PRO A 53 -33.34 28.63 -30.51
C PRO A 53 -34.85 28.81 -30.27
N THR A 54 -35.33 30.02 -30.55
CA THR A 54 -36.73 30.41 -30.25
C THR A 54 -37.65 30.37 -31.45
N THR A 55 -37.23 29.81 -32.59
CA THR A 55 -38.07 29.79 -33.77
C THR A 55 -38.26 28.33 -34.28
N SER A 56 -39.53 27.99 -34.53
CA SER A 56 -39.97 26.70 -35.05
C SER A 56 -39.35 26.31 -36.39
N LEU A 57 -38.77 27.29 -37.14
CA LEU A 57 -38.06 27.02 -38.39
C LEU A 57 -36.66 26.42 -38.18
N GLU A 58 -35.91 26.91 -37.17
CA GLU A 58 -34.60 26.34 -36.86
C GLU A 58 -34.64 24.92 -36.35
N LEU A 59 -35.67 24.56 -35.61
CA LEU A 59 -35.91 23.18 -35.14
C LEU A 59 -36.21 22.24 -36.31
N ARG A 60 -36.93 22.72 -37.35
CA ARG A 60 -37.17 21.93 -38.56
C ARG A 60 -35.93 21.74 -39.42
N MET A 61 -35.03 22.71 -39.49
CA MET A 61 -33.81 22.59 -40.25
C MET A 61 -32.80 21.62 -39.60
N LEU A 62 -32.73 21.60 -38.28
CA LEU A 62 -31.92 20.62 -37.53
C LEU A 62 -32.44 19.18 -37.68
N SER A 63 -33.75 19.00 -37.70
CA SER A 63 -34.40 17.69 -37.93
C SER A 63 -34.19 17.16 -39.34
N ALA A 64 -34.17 18.05 -40.35
CA ALA A 64 -33.91 17.67 -41.75
C ALA A 64 -32.45 17.27 -42.04
N ARG A 65 -31.49 17.84 -41.34
CA ARG A 65 -30.08 17.44 -41.42
C ARG A 65 -29.81 16.10 -40.76
N ALA A 66 -30.43 15.81 -39.63
CA ALA A 66 -30.28 14.53 -38.94
C ALA A 66 -30.85 13.33 -39.74
N ALA A 67 -31.78 13.56 -40.65
CA ALA A 67 -32.38 12.51 -41.49
C ALA A 67 -31.55 12.18 -42.75
N GLN A 68 -30.59 13.00 -43.16
CA GLN A 68 -29.78 12.77 -44.36
C GLN A 68 -28.48 11.99 -44.06
N ASP A 69 -28.01 11.94 -42.81
CA ASP A 69 -26.78 11.24 -42.43
C ASP A 69 -26.98 9.74 -42.18
N VAL A 70 -28.21 9.21 -42.23
CA VAL A 70 -28.54 7.79 -41.94
C VAL A 70 -28.46 6.90 -43.20
N ALA A 71 -28.23 7.47 -44.41
CA ALA A 71 -28.22 6.72 -45.69
C ALA A 71 -26.82 6.39 -46.23
N ALA A 72 -25.79 6.40 -45.41
CA ALA A 72 -24.44 6.04 -45.82
C ALA A 72 -23.98 4.72 -45.21
N THR A 73 -24.02 3.68 -46.03
CA THR A 73 -23.28 2.40 -46.04
C THR A 73 -23.32 1.53 -44.76
N PRO A 74 -23.71 0.24 -44.90
CA PRO A 74 -23.43 -0.74 -43.85
C PRO A 74 -21.93 -1.02 -43.83
N THR A 75 -21.18 -0.25 -43.07
CA THR A 75 -19.85 -0.66 -42.62
C THR A 75 -20.05 -1.92 -41.79
N LEU A 76 -19.62 -3.07 -42.35
CA LEU A 76 -19.54 -4.33 -41.66
C LEU A 76 -18.86 -4.07 -40.31
N LEU A 77 -19.61 -4.05 -39.22
CA LEU A 77 -19.13 -4.06 -37.85
C LEU A 77 -18.27 -5.32 -37.72
N ARG A 78 -16.96 -5.15 -37.97
CA ARG A 78 -15.96 -6.13 -37.54
C ARG A 78 -16.20 -6.33 -36.04
N PRO A 79 -16.44 -7.57 -35.60
CA PRO A 79 -16.62 -7.80 -34.18
C PRO A 79 -15.36 -7.23 -33.49
N ALA A 80 -15.55 -6.22 -32.63
CA ALA A 80 -14.48 -5.70 -31.82
C ALA A 80 -13.93 -6.91 -31.05
N THR A 81 -12.71 -7.30 -31.36
CA THR A 81 -11.98 -8.32 -30.60
C THR A 81 -12.06 -7.84 -29.17
N GLN A 82 -12.86 -8.50 -28.33
CA GLN A 82 -13.03 -8.14 -26.93
C GLN A 82 -11.62 -8.10 -26.34
N ALA A 83 -11.21 -6.90 -25.93
CA ALA A 83 -10.00 -6.77 -25.14
C ALA A 83 -10.10 -7.77 -23.97
N PRO A 84 -9.05 -8.54 -23.66
CA PRO A 84 -9.10 -9.52 -22.60
C PRO A 84 -9.64 -8.85 -21.34
N ALA A 85 -10.74 -9.39 -20.81
CA ALA A 85 -11.36 -8.87 -19.60
C ALA A 85 -10.28 -8.78 -18.51
N ARG A 86 -10.13 -7.59 -17.91
CA ARG A 86 -9.20 -7.43 -16.80
C ARG A 86 -9.54 -8.46 -15.73
N PRO A 87 -8.58 -9.25 -15.25
CA PRO A 87 -8.85 -10.26 -14.25
C PRO A 87 -9.43 -9.59 -13.01
N THR A 88 -10.47 -10.19 -12.44
CA THR A 88 -11.05 -9.70 -11.19
C THR A 88 -10.05 -9.88 -10.05
N LEU A 89 -10.14 -9.05 -9.00
CA LEU A 89 -9.32 -9.22 -7.78
C LEU A 89 -9.39 -10.65 -7.23
N ALA A 90 -10.55 -11.30 -7.35
CA ALA A 90 -10.72 -12.70 -6.95
C ALA A 90 -9.91 -13.67 -7.82
N ALA A 91 -9.82 -13.44 -9.14
CA ALA A 91 -9.02 -14.25 -10.05
C ALA A 91 -7.51 -14.05 -9.83
N LEU A 92 -7.07 -12.81 -9.59
CA LEU A 92 -5.69 -12.48 -9.22
C LEU A 92 -5.32 -13.13 -7.88
N ALA A 93 -6.19 -13.03 -6.87
CA ALA A 93 -5.98 -13.69 -5.58
C ALA A 93 -5.92 -15.23 -5.71
N ALA A 94 -6.68 -15.83 -6.60
CA ALA A 94 -6.65 -17.28 -6.84
C ALA A 94 -5.35 -17.73 -7.55
N ALA A 95 -4.85 -16.95 -8.50
CA ALA A 95 -3.57 -17.20 -9.17
C ALA A 95 -2.39 -17.03 -8.20
N ALA A 96 -2.40 -15.98 -7.41
CA ALA A 96 -1.39 -15.67 -6.40
C ALA A 96 -1.27 -16.79 -5.33
N ARG A 97 -2.39 -17.38 -4.90
CA ARG A 97 -2.40 -18.52 -3.95
C ARG A 97 -1.66 -19.77 -4.45
N LYS A 98 -1.55 -19.97 -5.77
CA LYS A 98 -0.80 -21.10 -6.33
C LYS A 98 0.72 -20.89 -6.28
N ALA A 99 1.16 -19.64 -6.31
CA ALA A 99 2.58 -19.29 -6.35
C ALA A 99 3.20 -19.18 -4.94
N CYS A 100 2.40 -18.85 -3.92
CA CYS A 100 2.87 -18.69 -2.55
C CYS A 100 2.62 -19.96 -1.70
N PRO A 101 3.66 -20.58 -1.13
CA PRO A 101 3.53 -21.77 -0.28
C PRO A 101 2.67 -21.54 0.94
N ALA A 102 1.95 -22.56 1.41
CA ALA A 102 1.11 -22.47 2.60
C ALA A 102 1.88 -22.20 3.90
N ALA A 103 3.19 -22.48 3.92
CA ALA A 103 4.08 -22.19 5.05
C ALA A 103 4.41 -20.71 5.18
N ALA A 104 4.44 -19.97 4.06
CA ALA A 104 4.74 -18.54 4.07
C ALA A 104 3.72 -17.76 4.91
N THR A 105 4.23 -16.74 5.61
CA THR A 105 3.39 -15.79 6.36
C THR A 105 3.10 -14.54 5.54
N ALA A 106 4.05 -14.11 4.69
CA ALA A 106 3.88 -13.00 3.75
C ALA A 106 4.26 -13.44 2.34
N CYS A 107 3.53 -12.94 1.35
CA CYS A 107 3.73 -13.23 -0.06
C CYS A 107 3.83 -11.93 -0.84
N VAL A 108 4.79 -11.85 -1.77
CA VAL A 108 5.03 -10.71 -2.65
C VAL A 108 4.99 -11.18 -4.09
N ASP A 109 3.99 -10.75 -4.84
CA ASP A 109 3.84 -10.97 -6.28
C ASP A 109 4.38 -9.75 -7.02
N LEU A 110 5.60 -9.87 -7.54
CA LEU A 110 6.27 -8.79 -8.26
C LEU A 110 5.65 -8.49 -9.62
N LYS A 111 4.97 -9.48 -10.21
CA LYS A 111 4.35 -9.33 -11.51
C LYS A 111 3.08 -8.49 -11.46
N ASP A 112 2.24 -8.77 -10.47
CA ASP A 112 0.94 -8.11 -10.35
C ASP A 112 0.97 -6.94 -9.34
N HIS A 113 2.16 -6.63 -8.78
CA HIS A 113 2.38 -5.58 -7.77
C HIS A 113 1.45 -5.73 -6.56
N LEU A 114 1.34 -6.96 -6.07
CA LEU A 114 0.47 -7.31 -4.95
C LEU A 114 1.26 -7.98 -3.83
N THR A 115 0.84 -7.73 -2.59
CA THR A 115 1.36 -8.46 -1.43
C THR A 115 0.23 -8.75 -0.44
N TRP A 116 0.36 -9.84 0.32
CA TRP A 116 -0.63 -10.24 1.33
C TRP A 116 0.02 -10.97 2.49
N LEU A 117 -0.67 -11.01 3.61
CA LEU A 117 -0.36 -11.90 4.72
C LEU A 117 -1.28 -13.10 4.67
N GLN A 118 -0.75 -14.26 5.09
CA GLN A 118 -1.51 -15.49 5.15
C GLN A 118 -1.14 -16.35 6.36
N ALA A 119 -2.03 -17.27 6.71
CA ALA A 119 -1.80 -18.32 7.67
C ALA A 119 -2.28 -19.66 7.09
N ARG A 120 -1.38 -20.65 7.00
CA ARG A 120 -1.68 -21.99 6.45
C ARG A 120 -2.32 -21.92 5.05
N GLY A 121 -1.78 -21.05 4.19
CA GLY A 121 -2.27 -20.84 2.82
C GLY A 121 -3.60 -20.07 2.70
N ARG A 122 -4.15 -19.56 3.80
CA ARG A 122 -5.36 -18.71 3.79
C ARG A 122 -4.95 -17.25 3.99
N ILE A 123 -5.35 -16.37 3.07
CA ILE A 123 -5.10 -14.94 3.19
C ILE A 123 -5.81 -14.41 4.43
N THR A 124 -5.06 -13.75 5.29
CA THR A 124 -5.54 -13.09 6.51
C THR A 124 -5.61 -11.58 6.36
N TYR A 125 -4.80 -11.01 5.44
CA TYR A 125 -4.80 -9.59 5.12
C TYR A 125 -4.40 -9.37 3.66
N GLY A 126 -5.04 -8.45 2.98
CA GLY A 126 -4.80 -8.16 1.57
C GLY A 126 -5.59 -9.08 0.62
N PRO A 127 -5.15 -9.23 -0.66
CA PRO A 127 -4.01 -8.57 -1.29
C PRO A 127 -4.10 -7.05 -1.29
N VAL A 128 -2.97 -6.39 -1.08
CA VAL A 128 -2.84 -4.93 -1.16
C VAL A 128 -1.82 -4.55 -2.24
N ALA A 129 -2.01 -3.38 -2.83
CA ALA A 129 -1.06 -2.84 -3.80
C ALA A 129 0.29 -2.54 -3.13
N MET A 130 1.36 -2.81 -3.86
CA MET A 130 2.72 -2.49 -3.46
C MET A 130 3.53 -1.99 -4.65
N GLU A 131 4.67 -1.34 -4.39
CA GLU A 131 5.62 -0.96 -5.42
C GLU A 131 6.99 -1.58 -5.09
N PRO A 132 7.55 -2.41 -5.97
CA PRO A 132 8.85 -3.06 -5.76
C PRO A 132 10.01 -2.15 -6.16
N GLY A 133 11.22 -2.66 -6.05
CA GLY A 133 12.43 -2.09 -6.65
C GLY A 133 12.42 -2.16 -8.17
N THR A 134 13.31 -1.40 -8.81
CA THR A 134 13.37 -1.25 -10.28
C THR A 134 13.74 -2.57 -10.96
N PRO A 135 12.84 -3.21 -11.72
CA PRO A 135 13.11 -4.50 -12.35
C PRO A 135 14.31 -4.46 -13.30
N GLY A 136 15.11 -5.53 -13.30
CA GLY A 136 16.25 -5.68 -14.20
C GLY A 136 17.48 -4.85 -13.85
N THR A 137 17.51 -4.22 -12.69
CA THR A 137 18.65 -3.45 -12.17
C THR A 137 19.16 -4.05 -10.86
N SER A 138 20.25 -3.47 -10.29
CA SER A 138 20.72 -3.78 -8.94
C SER A 138 19.69 -3.49 -7.85
N ASP A 139 18.76 -2.59 -8.14
CA ASP A 139 17.70 -2.16 -7.24
C ASP A 139 16.42 -3.04 -7.35
N ALA A 140 16.47 -4.14 -8.09
CA ALA A 140 15.32 -5.04 -8.16
C ALA A 140 15.06 -5.71 -6.81
N THR A 141 13.78 -5.83 -6.43
CA THR A 141 13.40 -6.64 -5.25
C THR A 141 13.79 -8.09 -5.49
N PRO A 142 14.66 -8.70 -4.65
CA PRO A 142 15.12 -10.06 -4.84
C PRO A 142 13.99 -11.08 -4.72
N ARG A 143 13.95 -12.06 -5.64
CA ARG A 143 13.04 -13.21 -5.58
C ARG A 143 13.61 -14.29 -4.67
N GLY A 144 12.76 -15.01 -3.96
CA GLY A 144 13.17 -16.11 -3.09
C GLY A 144 12.34 -16.24 -1.83
N THR A 145 12.83 -17.08 -0.93
CA THR A 145 12.26 -17.29 0.41
C THR A 145 13.18 -16.69 1.44
N PHE A 146 12.65 -15.83 2.27
CA PHE A 146 13.36 -15.05 3.27
C PHE A 146 12.65 -15.12 4.61
N HIS A 147 13.26 -14.55 5.65
CA HIS A 147 12.63 -14.45 6.96
C HIS A 147 12.77 -13.04 7.52
N VAL A 148 11.74 -12.57 8.20
CA VAL A 148 11.80 -11.28 8.89
C VAL A 148 12.92 -11.30 9.91
N THR A 149 13.85 -10.36 9.81
CA THR A 149 15.03 -10.27 10.70
C THR A 149 14.85 -9.27 11.84
N TRP A 150 14.25 -8.10 11.53
CA TRP A 150 13.99 -7.07 12.52
C TRP A 150 12.97 -6.05 12.01
N LYS A 151 12.52 -5.14 12.88
CA LYS A 151 11.51 -4.13 12.56
C LYS A 151 11.91 -2.77 13.11
N ALA A 152 11.51 -1.70 12.41
CA ALA A 152 11.75 -0.33 12.84
C ALA A 152 10.45 0.48 12.82
N GLY A 153 10.34 1.42 13.75
CA GLY A 153 9.14 2.25 13.96
C GLY A 153 8.91 3.33 12.89
N PRO A 154 7.93 4.21 13.13
CA PRO A 154 7.47 5.18 12.13
C PRO A 154 8.51 6.24 11.74
N GLY A 155 9.48 6.54 12.59
CA GLY A 155 10.51 7.55 12.35
C GLY A 155 11.82 7.02 11.78
N TYR A 156 11.88 5.76 11.35
CA TYR A 156 13.11 5.18 10.83
C TYR A 156 13.48 5.78 9.47
N MET A 157 14.80 6.03 9.29
CA MET A 157 15.40 6.54 8.06
C MET A 157 16.41 5.51 7.53
N SER A 158 16.45 5.31 6.23
CA SER A 158 17.49 4.51 5.58
C SER A 158 18.87 5.11 5.86
N ASN A 159 19.82 4.29 6.28
CA ASN A 159 21.20 4.73 6.48
C ASN A 159 21.94 4.97 5.14
N GLU A 160 21.53 4.28 4.09
CA GLU A 160 22.17 4.33 2.77
C GLU A 160 21.60 5.44 1.90
N TYR A 161 20.27 5.52 1.82
CA TYR A 161 19.60 6.47 0.91
C TYR A 161 19.09 7.72 1.61
N HIS A 162 19.14 7.79 2.95
CA HIS A 162 18.61 8.88 3.77
C HIS A 162 17.12 9.17 3.49
N GLU A 163 16.36 8.14 3.13
CA GLU A 163 14.92 8.21 2.85
C GLU A 163 14.11 7.66 4.02
N PRO A 164 12.90 8.21 4.26
CA PRO A 164 12.00 7.69 5.29
C PRO A 164 11.55 6.27 4.97
N MET A 165 11.65 5.39 5.96
CA MET A 165 11.15 4.00 5.90
C MET A 165 10.19 3.74 7.07
N PRO A 166 9.05 4.45 7.14
CA PRO A 166 8.12 4.30 8.26
C PRO A 166 7.53 2.90 8.31
N TRP A 167 7.49 2.33 9.52
CA TRP A 167 6.95 0.99 9.81
C TRP A 167 7.70 -0.11 9.05
N ALA A 168 9.02 -0.03 9.00
CA ALA A 168 9.84 -0.98 8.25
C ALA A 168 9.84 -2.37 8.90
N VAL A 169 9.70 -3.42 8.07
CA VAL A 169 9.83 -4.83 8.41
C VAL A 169 10.85 -5.45 7.49
N PHE A 170 12.07 -5.62 7.98
CA PHE A 170 13.22 -6.12 7.20
C PHE A 170 13.20 -7.63 7.10
N PHE A 171 13.39 -8.16 5.90
CA PHE A 171 13.44 -9.60 5.62
C PHE A 171 14.66 -10.05 4.79
N ILE A 172 15.42 -9.10 4.25
CA ILE A 172 16.76 -9.25 3.68
C ILE A 172 17.58 -8.07 4.19
N ASN A 173 18.92 -8.15 4.12
CA ASN A 173 19.79 -7.02 4.44
C ASN A 173 19.41 -5.79 3.59
N GLY A 174 18.97 -4.72 4.25
CA GLY A 174 18.53 -3.48 3.62
C GLY A 174 17.16 -3.49 2.95
N VAL A 175 16.54 -4.65 2.70
CA VAL A 175 15.23 -4.75 2.04
C VAL A 175 14.12 -4.98 3.06
N ALA A 176 13.06 -4.16 2.98
CA ALA A 176 11.95 -4.19 3.92
C ALA A 176 10.61 -3.91 3.24
N PHE A 177 9.52 -4.34 3.87
CA PHE A 177 8.23 -3.69 3.70
C PHE A 177 8.25 -2.38 4.48
N HIS A 178 7.83 -1.26 3.88
CA HIS A 178 7.68 0.00 4.61
C HIS A 178 6.71 0.95 3.88
N GLY A 179 6.28 2.01 4.54
CA GLY A 179 5.46 3.05 3.90
C GLY A 179 6.27 3.81 2.87
N GLY A 180 5.78 3.86 1.63
CA GLY A 180 6.46 4.54 0.53
C GLY A 180 5.54 4.84 -0.65
N SER A 181 6.12 5.37 -1.72
CA SER A 181 5.40 5.67 -2.97
C SER A 181 4.90 4.39 -3.63
N LEU A 182 3.66 4.39 -4.12
CA LEU A 182 3.11 3.32 -4.95
C LEU A 182 3.21 3.63 -6.46
N THR A 183 3.94 4.68 -6.84
CA THR A 183 4.11 5.13 -8.23
C THR A 183 5.56 5.35 -8.62
N LYS A 184 6.49 5.16 -7.67
CA LYS A 184 7.94 5.23 -7.89
C LYS A 184 8.58 3.98 -7.35
N HIS A 185 9.38 3.30 -8.17
CA HIS A 185 10.18 2.16 -7.74
C HIS A 185 11.07 2.51 -6.56
N SER A 186 11.32 1.53 -5.71
CA SER A 186 12.27 1.60 -4.60
C SER A 186 13.69 1.18 -5.05
N HIS A 187 14.63 1.20 -4.11
CA HIS A 187 15.96 0.58 -4.22
C HIS A 187 15.96 -0.87 -3.71
N GLY A 188 14.89 -1.62 -4.03
CA GLY A 188 14.75 -3.03 -3.65
C GLY A 188 13.69 -3.30 -2.57
N CYS A 189 13.27 -2.32 -1.81
CA CYS A 189 12.20 -2.46 -0.82
C CYS A 189 10.82 -2.70 -1.44
N VAL A 190 9.89 -3.15 -0.63
CA VAL A 190 8.47 -3.27 -0.97
C VAL A 190 7.73 -2.09 -0.35
N HIS A 191 7.45 -1.07 -1.18
CA HIS A 191 6.66 0.09 -0.74
C HIS A 191 5.19 -0.28 -0.55
N LEU A 192 4.60 0.21 0.52
CA LEU A 192 3.20 0.05 0.87
C LEU A 192 2.57 1.41 1.17
N ALA A 193 1.26 1.53 1.00
CA ALA A 193 0.53 2.63 1.63
C ALA A 193 0.78 2.59 3.14
N ILE A 194 0.90 3.77 3.78
CA ILE A 194 1.34 3.89 5.18
C ILE A 194 0.50 3.03 6.16
N GLY A 195 -0.80 2.94 5.95
CA GLY A 195 -1.69 2.10 6.77
C GLY A 195 -1.40 0.60 6.62
N ASN A 196 -1.08 0.14 5.39
CA ASN A 196 -0.71 -1.24 5.13
C ASN A 196 0.67 -1.55 5.72
N ALA A 197 1.65 -0.64 5.61
CA ALA A 197 2.96 -0.81 6.21
C ALA A 197 2.87 -0.96 7.73
N ARG A 198 2.05 -0.12 8.39
CA ARG A 198 1.78 -0.25 9.82
C ARG A 198 1.14 -1.60 10.16
N TYR A 199 0.16 -2.05 9.35
CA TYR A 199 -0.48 -3.35 9.58
C TYR A 199 0.54 -4.50 9.47
N TYR A 200 1.42 -4.48 8.46
CA TYR A 200 2.51 -5.46 8.30
C TYR A 200 3.46 -5.42 9.51
N HIS A 201 3.86 -4.22 9.92
CA HIS A 201 4.69 -4.04 11.09
C HIS A 201 4.06 -4.65 12.35
N ASP A 202 2.78 -4.45 12.57
CA ASP A 202 2.09 -4.90 13.79
C ASP A 202 1.82 -6.43 13.77
N HIS A 203 1.62 -7.04 12.58
CA HIS A 203 1.14 -8.42 12.45
C HIS A 203 2.16 -9.41 11.86
N LEU A 204 3.26 -8.96 11.26
CA LEU A 204 4.30 -9.83 10.72
C LEU A 204 5.44 -9.96 11.73
N PRO A 205 5.56 -11.08 12.46
CA PRO A 205 6.57 -11.21 13.51
C PRO A 205 7.98 -11.45 12.95
N VAL A 206 9.00 -11.16 13.74
CA VAL A 206 10.38 -11.57 13.46
C VAL A 206 10.42 -13.10 13.35
N GLY A 207 11.18 -13.61 12.37
CA GLY A 207 11.24 -15.03 12.02
C GLY A 207 10.14 -15.50 11.05
N ALA A 208 9.14 -14.67 10.75
CA ALA A 208 8.09 -15.01 9.77
C ALA A 208 8.68 -15.21 8.36
N GLU A 209 8.21 -16.26 7.67
CA GLU A 209 8.63 -16.53 6.29
C GLU A 209 7.96 -15.56 5.31
N VAL A 210 8.79 -14.99 4.42
CA VAL A 210 8.40 -14.08 3.33
C VAL A 210 8.81 -14.71 2.01
N VAL A 211 7.86 -14.90 1.10
CA VAL A 211 8.11 -15.44 -0.24
C VAL A 211 7.88 -14.36 -1.29
N VAL A 212 8.91 -14.09 -2.11
CA VAL A 212 8.91 -13.13 -3.21
C VAL A 212 9.02 -13.88 -4.54
N PHE A 213 8.07 -13.69 -5.49
CA PHE A 213 8.01 -14.41 -6.77
C PHE A 213 7.53 -13.56 -7.95
#